data_dd78b2a86a77777b0e4c855fdb947f7d
#
_entry.id   dd78b2a86a77777b0e4c855fdb947f7d
#
_cell.length_a   1.000
_cell.length_b   1.000
_cell.length_c   1.000
_cell.angle_alpha   90.00
_cell.angle_beta   90.00
_cell.angle_gamma   90.00
#
_symmetry.space_group_name_H-M   'P 1'
#
loop_
_entity.id
_entity.type
_entity.pdbx_description
1 polymer ?
#
loop_
_entity_poly.entity_id
_entity_poly.type
_entity_poly.pdbx_seq_one_letter_code
_entity_poly.pdbx_strand_id
1 'polypeptide(L)'
;MKDRGAPGIPNGWYAVAWSKDVGVGDVKRIRYFDNEMVLFRTRSGKARVLDAYCPHLGAHLAEGGRVQGESVRCPFHAWEFDGESGECSKIPYCARIPTKARVRAWDVRELNHMIFVWHHAEGKPPSWEVPKAPHYDDSDWSPARTFEIEVPVHIQDMAENNLDPVHFEYVHRMTGTPDTAVSYTHLRAH
;
A
#
# COMPACT_ATOMS: atom_id res chain seq x y z
N MET A 1 15.77 12.74 28.08
CA MET A 1 14.90 11.76 27.40
C MET A 1 15.79 10.75 26.73
N LYS A 2 15.68 9.44 27.04
CA LYS A 2 16.42 8.42 26.28
C LYS A 2 15.84 8.43 24.86
N ASP A 3 16.72 8.58 23.87
CA ASP A 3 16.37 8.39 22.48
C ASP A 3 15.84 6.95 22.34
N ARG A 4 14.54 6.81 22.11
CA ARG A 4 13.90 5.49 21.97
C ARG A 4 14.12 4.87 20.59
N GLY A 5 14.90 5.52 19.71
CA GLY A 5 14.98 5.14 18.30
C GLY A 5 13.58 5.16 17.65
N ALA A 6 13.46 5.55 16.40
CA ALA A 6 12.19 5.46 15.71
C ALA A 6 11.72 3.99 15.70
N PRO A 7 10.48 3.68 16.12
CA PRO A 7 9.96 2.33 16.04
C PRO A 7 9.95 1.89 14.57
N GLY A 8 10.27 0.62 14.33
CA GLY A 8 10.20 0.06 12.98
C GLY A 8 8.76 0.11 12.44
N ILE A 9 8.63 0.07 11.11
CA ILE A 9 7.30 0.04 10.48
C ILE A 9 6.59 -1.26 10.88
N PRO A 10 5.41 -1.21 11.49
CA PRO A 10 4.66 -2.40 11.90
C PRO A 10 4.33 -3.33 10.74
N ASN A 11 4.27 -4.64 10.99
CA ASN A 11 3.82 -5.60 9.98
C ASN A 11 2.30 -5.51 9.79
N GLY A 12 1.85 -5.39 8.55
CA GLY A 12 0.41 -5.27 8.29
C GLY A 12 0.07 -4.80 6.88
N TRP A 13 -1.23 -4.59 6.65
CA TRP A 13 -1.77 -4.00 5.45
C TRP A 13 -1.80 -2.48 5.55
N TYR A 14 -1.30 -1.81 4.52
CA TYR A 14 -1.25 -0.35 4.43
C TYR A 14 -2.02 0.12 3.20
N ALA A 15 -2.97 1.03 3.37
CA ALA A 15 -3.65 1.68 2.27
C ALA A 15 -2.66 2.61 1.55
N VAL A 16 -2.47 2.42 0.26
CA VAL A 16 -1.49 3.15 -0.55
C VAL A 16 -2.12 4.02 -1.64
N ALA A 17 -3.39 3.78 -1.97
CA ALA A 17 -4.14 4.61 -2.92
C ALA A 17 -5.65 4.35 -2.80
N TRP A 18 -6.45 5.30 -3.27
CA TRP A 18 -7.86 5.07 -3.53
C TRP A 18 -8.04 4.31 -4.85
N SER A 19 -8.94 3.32 -4.87
CA SER A 19 -9.22 2.53 -6.09
C SER A 19 -9.61 3.41 -7.28
N LYS A 20 -10.42 4.46 -7.02
CA LYS A 20 -10.90 5.41 -8.03
C LYS A 20 -9.80 6.21 -8.70
N ASP A 21 -8.67 6.38 -8.04
CA ASP A 21 -7.56 7.22 -8.53
C ASP A 21 -6.58 6.44 -9.41
N VAL A 22 -6.81 5.14 -9.61
CA VAL A 22 -5.96 4.29 -10.44
C VAL A 22 -6.82 3.60 -11.50
N GLY A 23 -6.92 4.23 -12.67
CA GLY A 23 -7.67 3.70 -13.82
C GLY A 23 -6.95 2.56 -14.54
N VAL A 24 -7.70 1.80 -15.36
CA VAL A 24 -7.11 0.72 -16.18
C VAL A 24 -6.05 1.27 -17.13
N GLY A 25 -4.85 0.74 -17.02
CA GLY A 25 -3.69 1.18 -17.80
C GLY A 25 -2.85 2.28 -17.14
N ASP A 26 -3.29 2.82 -16.00
CA ASP A 26 -2.51 3.79 -15.25
C ASP A 26 -1.28 3.15 -14.63
N VAL A 27 -0.21 3.95 -14.56
CA VAL A 27 1.06 3.61 -13.91
C VAL A 27 1.44 4.79 -13.02
N LYS A 28 1.60 4.55 -11.72
CA LYS A 28 1.86 5.59 -10.72
C LYS A 28 3.08 5.26 -9.90
N ARG A 29 3.89 6.29 -9.63
CA ARG A 29 4.96 6.23 -8.64
C ARG A 29 4.36 6.35 -7.25
N ILE A 30 4.74 5.45 -6.35
CA ILE A 30 4.43 5.53 -4.92
C ILE A 30 5.68 5.23 -4.11
N ARG A 31 5.73 5.74 -2.88
CA ARG A 31 6.84 5.49 -1.97
C ARG A 31 6.29 5.11 -0.60
N TYR A 32 6.57 3.87 -0.18
CA TYR A 32 6.18 3.34 1.13
C TYR A 32 7.30 2.47 1.69
N PHE A 33 7.41 2.37 3.00
CA PHE A 33 8.38 1.49 3.69
C PHE A 33 9.82 1.74 3.25
N ASP A 34 10.18 3.01 3.02
CA ASP A 34 11.45 3.45 2.44
C ASP A 34 11.80 2.85 1.07
N ASN A 35 10.81 2.27 0.37
CA ASN A 35 10.97 1.72 -0.97
C ASN A 35 10.24 2.56 -2.01
N GLU A 36 10.90 2.76 -3.14
CA GLU A 36 10.25 3.26 -4.36
C GLU A 36 9.52 2.11 -5.04
N MET A 37 8.27 2.32 -5.38
CA MET A 37 7.39 1.31 -5.97
C MET A 37 6.67 1.87 -7.19
N VAL A 38 6.20 0.95 -8.04
CA VAL A 38 5.27 1.24 -9.12
C VAL A 38 3.93 0.58 -8.84
N LEU A 39 2.90 1.40 -8.70
CA LEU A 39 1.50 0.96 -8.65
C LEU A 39 0.90 1.10 -10.05
N PHE A 40 0.26 0.06 -10.55
CA PHE A 40 -0.42 0.11 -11.84
C PHE A 40 -1.69 -0.74 -11.84
N ARG A 41 -2.60 -0.41 -12.76
CA ARG A 41 -3.78 -1.24 -12.98
C ARG A 41 -3.67 -1.94 -14.31
N THR A 42 -3.70 -3.26 -14.28
CA THR A 42 -3.60 -4.14 -15.46
C THR A 42 -4.79 -3.94 -16.40
N ARG A 43 -4.70 -4.50 -17.61
CA ARG A 43 -5.81 -4.45 -18.57
C ARG A 43 -7.03 -5.24 -18.11
N SER A 44 -6.85 -6.26 -17.26
CA SER A 44 -7.95 -6.98 -16.61
C SER A 44 -8.58 -6.23 -15.42
N GLY A 45 -8.05 -5.05 -15.06
CA GLY A 45 -8.56 -4.24 -13.97
C GLY A 45 -7.94 -4.53 -12.60
N LYS A 46 -6.95 -5.41 -12.50
CA LYS A 46 -6.29 -5.75 -11.22
C LYS A 46 -5.24 -4.69 -10.85
N ALA A 47 -5.29 -4.21 -9.61
CA ALA A 47 -4.21 -3.38 -9.07
C ALA A 47 -2.99 -4.25 -8.74
N ARG A 48 -1.78 -3.78 -9.09
CA ARG A 48 -0.51 -4.46 -8.87
C ARG A 48 0.54 -3.48 -8.38
N VAL A 49 1.44 -3.95 -7.52
CA VAL A 49 2.55 -3.15 -7.01
C VAL A 49 3.83 -3.94 -7.14
N LEU A 50 4.83 -3.34 -7.75
CA LEU A 50 6.18 -3.89 -7.89
C LEU A 50 7.21 -2.89 -7.35
N ASP A 51 8.42 -3.37 -7.04
CA ASP A 51 9.56 -2.49 -6.85
C ASP A 51 9.80 -1.67 -8.11
N ALA A 52 10.17 -0.40 -7.95
CA ALA A 52 10.14 0.57 -9.04
C ALA A 52 11.26 0.39 -10.07
N TYR A 53 12.39 -0.19 -9.71
CA TYR A 53 13.59 -0.13 -10.54
C TYR A 53 13.81 -1.37 -11.40
N CYS A 54 13.85 -1.17 -12.70
CA CYS A 54 14.15 -2.22 -13.66
C CYS A 54 15.58 -2.78 -13.43
N PRO A 55 15.74 -4.11 -13.26
CA PRO A 55 17.04 -4.73 -12.96
C PRO A 55 18.03 -4.68 -14.11
N HIS A 56 17.61 -4.24 -15.30
CA HIS A 56 18.50 -4.10 -16.45
C HIS A 56 19.50 -2.95 -16.25
N LEU A 57 19.01 -1.70 -16.16
CA LEU A 57 19.84 -0.49 -16.01
C LEU A 57 19.19 0.55 -15.07
N GLY A 58 18.36 0.13 -14.13
CA GLY A 58 17.85 0.99 -13.06
C GLY A 58 16.78 2.02 -13.46
N ALA A 59 16.17 1.90 -14.63
CA ALA A 59 15.08 2.79 -15.01
C ALA A 59 13.88 2.63 -14.07
N HIS A 60 13.32 3.75 -13.62
CA HIS A 60 12.11 3.74 -12.78
C HIS A 60 10.88 3.40 -13.64
N LEU A 61 10.19 2.31 -13.31
CA LEU A 61 9.08 1.77 -14.12
C LEU A 61 7.88 2.73 -14.22
N ALA A 62 7.68 3.61 -13.23
CA ALA A 62 6.60 4.58 -13.27
C ALA A 62 6.94 5.85 -14.09
N GLU A 63 8.21 6.09 -14.42
CA GLU A 63 8.63 7.28 -15.17
C GLU A 63 8.58 7.01 -16.71
N GLY A 64 7.36 6.93 -17.23
CA GLY A 64 7.10 6.65 -18.66
C GLY A 64 6.85 5.18 -18.98
N GLY A 65 6.81 4.29 -18.01
CA GLY A 65 6.37 2.91 -18.18
C GLY A 65 4.89 2.82 -18.59
N ARG A 66 4.50 1.70 -19.15
CA ARG A 66 3.12 1.48 -19.66
C ARG A 66 2.64 0.08 -19.36
N VAL A 67 1.36 -0.04 -19.10
CA VAL A 67 0.71 -1.35 -18.91
C VAL A 67 0.60 -2.09 -20.23
N GLN A 68 1.06 -3.34 -20.25
CA GLN A 68 0.92 -4.31 -21.34
C GLN A 68 0.24 -5.58 -20.83
N GLY A 69 -1.08 -5.73 -21.07
CA GLY A 69 -1.84 -6.85 -20.51
C GLY A 69 -1.80 -6.84 -18.98
N GLU A 70 -1.21 -7.86 -18.39
CA GLU A 70 -1.04 -8.00 -16.94
C GLU A 70 0.33 -7.51 -16.44
N SER A 71 1.17 -6.99 -17.34
CA SER A 71 2.54 -6.57 -17.06
C SER A 71 2.71 -5.06 -17.14
N VAL A 72 3.76 -4.54 -16.50
CA VAL A 72 4.29 -3.18 -16.72
C VAL A 72 5.52 -3.26 -17.59
N ARG A 73 5.57 -2.42 -18.64
CA ARG A 73 6.69 -2.30 -19.55
C ARG A 73 7.62 -1.17 -19.16
N CYS A 74 8.90 -1.51 -19.02
CA CYS A 74 9.97 -0.54 -18.77
C CYS A 74 10.07 0.50 -19.89
N PRO A 75 10.16 1.80 -19.57
CA PRO A 75 10.24 2.86 -20.59
C PRO A 75 11.56 2.86 -21.37
N PHE A 76 12.62 2.26 -20.80
CA PHE A 76 13.97 2.34 -21.37
C PHE A 76 14.21 1.31 -22.48
N HIS A 77 14.08 0.02 -22.20
CA HIS A 77 14.36 -1.06 -23.18
C HIS A 77 13.18 -2.03 -23.36
N ALA A 78 11.98 -1.60 -22.95
CA ALA A 78 10.74 -2.36 -23.15
C ALA A 78 10.71 -3.78 -22.52
N TRP A 79 11.48 -4.03 -21.48
CA TRP A 79 11.31 -5.25 -20.67
C TRP A 79 9.93 -5.21 -20.00
N GLU A 80 9.21 -6.31 -20.05
CA GLU A 80 7.87 -6.42 -19.47
C GLU A 80 7.94 -7.29 -18.19
N PHE A 81 7.44 -6.75 -17.08
CA PHE A 81 7.42 -7.43 -15.79
C PHE A 81 5.99 -7.79 -15.44
N ASP A 82 5.74 -9.06 -15.20
CA ASP A 82 4.44 -9.57 -14.77
C ASP A 82 4.04 -8.98 -13.43
N GLY A 83 2.79 -8.51 -13.33
CA GLY A 83 2.32 -7.78 -12.16
C GLY A 83 2.08 -8.64 -10.92
N GLU A 84 1.95 -9.96 -11.07
CA GLU A 84 1.72 -10.88 -9.97
C GLU A 84 3.01 -11.45 -9.42
N SER A 85 3.89 -11.90 -10.29
CA SER A 85 5.14 -12.56 -9.92
C SER A 85 6.35 -11.62 -9.87
N GLY A 86 6.28 -10.47 -10.57
CA GLY A 86 7.43 -9.59 -10.78
C GLY A 86 8.48 -10.14 -11.73
N GLU A 87 8.26 -11.30 -12.33
CA GLU A 87 9.19 -11.89 -13.30
C GLU A 87 9.15 -11.15 -14.63
N CYS A 88 10.30 -11.06 -15.29
CA CYS A 88 10.35 -10.54 -16.66
C CYS A 88 9.68 -11.54 -17.60
N SER A 89 8.56 -11.15 -18.18
CA SER A 89 7.77 -11.98 -19.09
C SER A 89 8.19 -11.83 -20.56
N LYS A 90 8.85 -10.70 -20.90
CA LYS A 90 9.24 -10.42 -22.28
C LYS A 90 10.40 -9.45 -22.38
N ILE A 91 11.34 -9.74 -23.29
CA ILE A 91 12.39 -8.84 -23.77
C ILE A 91 12.26 -8.79 -25.30
N PRO A 92 11.85 -7.64 -25.92
CA PRO A 92 11.48 -7.63 -27.34
C PRO A 92 12.59 -8.04 -28.32
N TYR A 93 13.84 -7.85 -27.94
CA TYR A 93 15.03 -8.10 -28.77
C TYR A 93 15.86 -9.30 -28.30
N CYS A 94 15.36 -10.11 -27.38
CA CYS A 94 16.08 -11.26 -26.85
C CYS A 94 15.13 -12.43 -26.59
N ALA A 95 15.40 -13.58 -27.21
CA ALA A 95 14.60 -14.77 -26.99
C ALA A 95 14.83 -15.44 -25.62
N ARG A 96 16.00 -15.19 -25.00
CA ARG A 96 16.36 -15.77 -23.71
C ARG A 96 16.25 -14.73 -22.61
N ILE A 97 15.30 -14.92 -21.70
CA ILE A 97 15.15 -14.06 -20.51
C ILE A 97 16.10 -14.57 -19.40
N PRO A 98 16.96 -13.70 -18.84
CA PRO A 98 17.79 -14.09 -17.71
C PRO A 98 16.95 -14.45 -16.48
N THR A 99 17.30 -15.51 -15.75
CA THR A 99 16.59 -15.95 -14.56
C THR A 99 16.56 -14.91 -13.43
N LYS A 100 17.54 -14.01 -13.40
CA LYS A 100 17.61 -12.88 -12.44
C LYS A 100 16.80 -11.66 -12.89
N ALA A 101 16.19 -11.68 -14.09
CA ALA A 101 15.38 -10.57 -14.60
C ALA A 101 14.01 -10.58 -13.90
N ARG A 102 13.97 -10.05 -12.68
CA ARG A 102 12.77 -9.92 -11.87
C ARG A 102 12.86 -8.72 -10.95
N VAL A 103 11.71 -8.16 -10.61
CA VAL A 103 11.51 -7.18 -9.54
C VAL A 103 10.67 -7.82 -8.45
N ARG A 104 10.73 -7.30 -7.23
CA ARG A 104 9.85 -7.78 -6.17
C ARG A 104 8.41 -7.42 -6.51
N ALA A 105 7.51 -8.39 -6.41
CA ALA A 105 6.08 -8.17 -6.37
C ALA A 105 5.61 -8.09 -4.91
N TRP A 106 4.71 -7.15 -4.64
CA TRP A 106 4.12 -6.95 -3.33
C TRP A 106 2.74 -7.61 -3.28
N ASP A 107 2.37 -8.17 -2.14
CA ASP A 107 1.00 -8.62 -1.93
C ASP A 107 0.05 -7.42 -1.92
N VAL A 108 -0.98 -7.48 -2.75
CA VAL A 108 -1.97 -6.41 -2.94
C VAL A 108 -3.36 -6.92 -2.64
N ARG A 109 -4.16 -6.12 -1.96
CA ARG A 109 -5.61 -6.31 -1.83
C ARG A 109 -6.31 -5.03 -2.25
N GLU A 110 -7.39 -5.18 -2.98
CA GLU A 110 -8.28 -4.06 -3.29
C GLU A 110 -9.62 -4.31 -2.63
N LEU A 111 -9.97 -3.50 -1.64
CA LEU A 111 -11.14 -3.66 -0.81
C LEU A 111 -11.53 -2.31 -0.20
N ASN A 112 -12.81 -2.12 0.14
CA ASN A 112 -13.28 -0.89 0.78
C ASN A 112 -12.91 0.38 -0.01
N HIS A 113 -12.93 0.31 -1.35
CA HIS A 113 -12.51 1.39 -2.27
C HIS A 113 -11.05 1.83 -2.14
N MET A 114 -10.20 1.02 -1.51
CA MET A 114 -8.77 1.29 -1.32
C MET A 114 -7.91 0.14 -1.85
N ILE A 115 -6.69 0.49 -2.25
CA ILE A 115 -5.63 -0.46 -2.61
C ILE A 115 -4.70 -0.58 -1.42
N PHE A 116 -4.50 -1.79 -0.91
CA PHE A 116 -3.63 -2.11 0.20
C PHE A 116 -2.42 -2.89 -0.26
N VAL A 117 -1.29 -2.63 0.39
CA VAL A 117 -0.03 -3.37 0.23
C VAL A 117 0.34 -4.00 1.56
N TRP A 118 0.77 -5.25 1.54
CA TRP A 118 1.27 -5.93 2.72
C TRP A 118 2.74 -5.59 2.97
N HIS A 119 3.02 -5.15 4.20
CA HIS A 119 4.39 -4.99 4.70
C HIS A 119 4.69 -6.00 5.79
N HIS A 120 5.86 -6.65 5.69
CA HIS A 120 6.43 -7.45 6.75
C HIS A 120 7.95 -7.27 6.77
N ALA A 121 8.50 -6.90 7.93
CA ALA A 121 9.94 -6.61 8.09
C ALA A 121 10.85 -7.77 7.65
N GLU A 122 10.38 -9.02 7.82
CA GLU A 122 11.11 -10.23 7.41
C GLU A 122 10.63 -10.77 6.04
N GLY A 123 9.78 -10.06 5.31
CA GLY A 123 9.27 -10.49 4.01
C GLY A 123 8.31 -11.69 4.06
N LYS A 124 7.68 -11.96 5.21
CA LYS A 124 6.69 -13.04 5.33
C LYS A 124 5.39 -12.68 4.63
N PRO A 125 4.66 -13.67 4.08
CA PRO A 125 3.36 -13.44 3.45
C PRO A 125 2.32 -12.95 4.46
N PRO A 126 1.18 -12.42 3.99
CA PRO A 126 0.08 -12.00 4.85
C PRO A 126 -0.39 -13.10 5.79
N SER A 127 -0.50 -12.76 7.07
CA SER A 127 -1.02 -13.65 8.12
C SER A 127 -2.48 -13.38 8.48
N TRP A 128 -3.06 -12.32 7.94
CA TRP A 128 -4.46 -11.94 8.09
C TRP A 128 -4.91 -11.13 6.87
N GLU A 129 -6.23 -11.05 6.66
CA GLU A 129 -6.82 -10.32 5.54
C GLU A 129 -7.47 -9.01 6.00
N VAL A 130 -7.49 -8.01 5.11
CA VAL A 130 -8.19 -6.75 5.37
C VAL A 130 -9.68 -7.04 5.57
N PRO A 131 -10.30 -6.62 6.67
CA PRO A 131 -11.73 -6.85 6.89
C PRO A 131 -12.58 -6.03 5.92
N LYS A 132 -13.62 -6.66 5.38
CA LYS A 132 -14.60 -5.93 4.58
C LYS A 132 -15.43 -5.03 5.47
N ALA A 133 -15.48 -3.74 5.17
CA ALA A 133 -16.38 -2.80 5.82
C ALA A 133 -17.78 -2.94 5.21
N PRO A 134 -18.78 -3.40 5.97
CA PRO A 134 -20.07 -3.82 5.42
C PRO A 134 -20.86 -2.68 4.75
N HIS A 135 -20.64 -1.46 5.19
CA HIS A 135 -21.45 -0.30 4.75
C HIS A 135 -20.92 0.43 3.51
N TYR A 136 -19.74 0.03 2.97
CA TYR A 136 -19.18 0.69 1.79
C TYR A 136 -19.99 0.48 0.51
N ASP A 137 -20.62 -0.68 0.38
CA ASP A 137 -21.42 -1.06 -0.79
C ASP A 137 -22.93 -1.10 -0.48
N ASP A 138 -23.35 -0.59 0.68
CA ASP A 138 -24.73 -0.60 1.14
C ASP A 138 -25.47 0.63 0.65
N SER A 139 -26.58 0.42 -0.06
CA SER A 139 -27.41 1.52 -0.63
C SER A 139 -28.07 2.40 0.41
N ASP A 140 -28.19 1.94 1.65
CA ASP A 140 -28.77 2.71 2.76
C ASP A 140 -27.82 3.76 3.32
N TRP A 141 -26.55 3.73 2.88
CA TRP A 141 -25.52 4.68 3.27
C TRP A 141 -25.19 5.64 2.13
N SER A 142 -24.90 6.89 2.47
CA SER A 142 -24.39 7.86 1.49
C SER A 142 -23.02 7.40 0.96
N PRO A 143 -22.67 7.73 -0.31
CA PRO A 143 -21.34 7.46 -0.83
C PRO A 143 -20.25 8.02 0.09
N ALA A 144 -19.20 7.23 0.30
CA ALA A 144 -18.06 7.63 1.14
C ALA A 144 -17.42 8.92 0.59
N ARG A 145 -17.29 9.91 1.46
CA ARG A 145 -16.50 11.11 1.17
C ARG A 145 -15.07 10.87 1.64
N THR A 146 -14.13 11.11 0.76
CA THR A 146 -12.71 10.89 1.02
C THR A 146 -11.95 12.19 1.07
N PHE A 147 -11.03 12.32 2.00
CA PHE A 147 -10.05 13.40 2.07
C PHE A 147 -8.70 12.83 2.49
N GLU A 148 -7.63 13.52 2.15
CA GLU A 148 -6.28 13.14 2.54
C GLU A 148 -5.66 14.28 3.35
N ILE A 149 -4.97 13.92 4.41
CA ILE A 149 -4.17 14.83 5.24
C ILE A 149 -2.80 14.21 5.39
N GLU A 150 -1.77 14.94 5.01
CA GLU A 150 -0.40 14.55 5.26
C GLU A 150 0.03 15.06 6.64
N VAL A 151 0.43 14.14 7.50
CA VAL A 151 0.86 14.44 8.86
C VAL A 151 2.26 13.87 9.07
N PRO A 152 3.28 14.69 9.41
CA PRO A 152 4.66 14.23 9.55
C PRO A 152 4.91 13.57 10.90
N VAL A 153 4.20 12.49 11.19
CA VAL A 153 4.32 11.69 12.42
C VAL A 153 4.38 10.20 12.07
N HIS A 154 4.91 9.41 13.00
CA HIS A 154 4.91 7.96 12.84
C HIS A 154 3.49 7.40 13.01
N ILE A 155 3.15 6.35 12.24
CA ILE A 155 1.79 5.76 12.28
C ILE A 155 1.42 5.21 13.67
N GLN A 156 2.40 4.77 14.44
CA GLN A 156 2.17 4.32 15.83
C GLN A 156 1.73 5.48 16.72
N ASP A 157 2.35 6.66 16.58
CA ASP A 157 1.95 7.85 17.35
C ASP A 157 0.51 8.25 17.02
N MET A 158 0.11 8.13 15.74
CA MET A 158 -1.28 8.34 15.32
C MET A 158 -2.24 7.34 15.98
N ALA A 159 -1.85 6.07 16.05
CA ALA A 159 -2.66 5.03 16.66
C ALA A 159 -2.79 5.25 18.18
N GLU A 160 -1.69 5.58 18.86
CA GLU A 160 -1.66 5.89 20.30
C GLU A 160 -2.51 7.13 20.62
N ASN A 161 -2.43 8.17 19.78
CA ASN A 161 -3.25 9.36 19.94
C ASN A 161 -4.76 9.06 19.82
N ASN A 162 -5.15 8.19 18.89
CA ASN A 162 -6.56 7.78 18.75
C ASN A 162 -7.08 6.96 19.93
N LEU A 163 -6.18 6.32 20.68
CA LEU A 163 -6.53 5.51 21.87
C LEU A 163 -6.53 6.32 23.17
N ASP A 164 -6.13 7.60 23.12
CA ASP A 164 -6.18 8.50 24.27
C ASP A 164 -7.48 9.33 24.26
N PRO A 165 -8.51 8.98 25.03
CA PRO A 165 -9.76 9.72 25.03
C PRO A 165 -9.66 11.07 25.76
N VAL A 166 -8.69 11.22 26.66
CA VAL A 166 -8.59 12.41 27.54
C VAL A 166 -8.18 13.65 26.73
N HIS A 167 -7.30 13.51 25.73
CA HIS A 167 -6.86 14.66 24.95
C HIS A 167 -8.01 15.30 24.14
N PHE A 168 -9.08 14.57 23.84
CA PHE A 168 -10.24 15.14 23.14
C PHE A 168 -10.89 16.28 23.93
N GLU A 169 -10.95 16.18 25.25
CA GLU A 169 -11.47 17.25 26.10
C GLU A 169 -10.52 18.46 26.12
N TYR A 170 -9.24 18.24 26.40
CA TYR A 170 -8.29 19.33 26.66
C TYR A 170 -7.68 19.94 25.39
N VAL A 171 -7.38 19.13 24.38
CA VAL A 171 -6.77 19.59 23.12
C VAL A 171 -7.83 20.03 22.12
N HIS A 172 -8.86 19.19 21.94
CA HIS A 172 -9.94 19.45 20.96
C HIS A 172 -11.13 20.19 21.54
N ARG A 173 -11.13 20.51 22.85
CA ARG A 173 -12.19 21.26 23.57
C ARG A 173 -13.58 20.61 23.44
N MET A 174 -13.63 19.29 23.39
CA MET A 174 -14.89 18.56 23.42
C MET A 174 -15.56 18.67 24.78
N THR A 175 -16.86 18.54 24.83
CA THR A 175 -17.65 18.57 26.07
C THR A 175 -17.50 17.23 26.79
N GLY A 176 -16.48 17.10 27.64
CA GLY A 176 -16.16 15.87 28.38
C GLY A 176 -15.30 14.87 27.61
N THR A 177 -14.71 13.95 28.35
CA THR A 177 -13.93 12.85 27.78
C THR A 177 -14.86 11.82 27.14
N PRO A 178 -14.65 11.44 25.85
CA PRO A 178 -15.47 10.40 25.22
C PRO A 178 -15.38 9.08 25.99
N ASP A 179 -16.52 8.42 26.17
CA ASP A 179 -16.55 7.04 26.69
C ASP A 179 -16.14 6.10 25.57
N THR A 180 -14.90 5.61 25.63
CA THR A 180 -14.35 4.66 24.64
C THR A 180 -14.38 3.27 25.25
N ALA A 181 -15.32 2.43 24.81
CA ALA A 181 -15.26 1.01 25.07
C ALA A 181 -14.10 0.38 24.27
N VAL A 182 -12.96 0.19 24.91
CA VAL A 182 -11.82 -0.52 24.31
C VAL A 182 -11.96 -2.00 24.61
N SER A 183 -12.27 -2.79 23.60
CA SER A 183 -12.25 -4.25 23.70
C SER A 183 -10.84 -4.76 23.47
N TYR A 184 -10.11 -5.04 24.55
CA TYR A 184 -8.81 -5.73 24.47
C TYR A 184 -9.04 -7.22 24.34
N THR A 185 -8.89 -7.77 23.15
CA THR A 185 -8.95 -9.24 22.98
C THR A 185 -7.63 -9.95 23.30
N HIS A 186 -6.49 -9.23 23.37
CA HIS A 186 -5.17 -9.85 23.49
C HIS A 186 -4.16 -9.16 24.41
N LEU A 187 -4.47 -8.06 25.06
CA LEU A 187 -3.58 -7.41 26.00
C LEU A 187 -4.17 -7.50 27.42
N ARG A 188 -3.66 -8.43 28.22
CA ARG A 188 -3.80 -8.33 29.68
C ARG A 188 -2.81 -7.26 30.14
N ALA A 189 -3.32 -6.16 30.67
CA ALA A 189 -2.51 -5.25 31.47
C ALA A 189 -2.00 -6.01 32.70
N HIS A 190 -0.70 -6.07 32.88
CA HIS A 190 -0.03 -6.48 34.11
C HIS A 190 0.26 -5.24 34.95
#